data_ec79a45a8e99b1aed635e30b0ea1def6
#
_entry.id   ec79a45a8e99b1aed635e30b0ea1def6
#
_cell.length_a   1.000
_cell.length_b   1.000
_cell.length_c   1.000
_cell.angle_alpha   90.00
_cell.angle_beta   90.00
_cell.angle_gamma   90.00
#
_symmetry.space_group_name_H-M   'P 1'
#
loop_
_entity.id
_entity.type
_entity.pdbx_description
1 polymer ?
#
loop_
_entity_poly.entity_id
_entity_poly.type
_entity_poly.pdbx_seq_one_letter_code
_entity_poly.pdbx_strand_id
1 'polypeptide(L)'
;AQAARGGAAVDAAAIPQTRIARPSPRGAAGAARTLLARGKAPSQPVEFHQDPVVGWLVIVGGAGLGAFRPIFEGNNTVGRASSQRIPIDFGDETISSEEQAYIRYDSVDRRFLLVPNLAKTNIVAVNDRKPTAAVELAPMDLITMGRTQLVFVPFCGADFDWSELTAMQG
;
A
#
# COMPACT_ATOMS: atom_id res chain seq x y z
N ALA A 1 -26.29 4.52 73.67
CA ALA A 1 -26.02 3.74 72.45
C ALA A 1 -25.48 4.64 71.39
N GLN A 2 -24.19 4.65 71.12
CA GLN A 2 -23.62 5.41 70.04
C GLN A 2 -22.48 4.60 69.41
N ALA A 3 -22.75 4.10 68.21
CA ALA A 3 -21.78 3.35 67.42
C ALA A 3 -20.88 4.30 66.63
N ALA A 4 -19.59 4.26 66.92
CA ALA A 4 -18.59 4.92 66.11
C ALA A 4 -18.20 3.99 64.95
N ARG A 5 -18.37 4.45 63.71
CA ARG A 5 -17.88 3.78 62.51
C ARG A 5 -16.55 4.41 62.13
N GLY A 6 -15.48 3.63 62.26
CA GLY A 6 -14.22 3.94 61.64
C GLY A 6 -14.23 3.52 60.19
N GLY A 7 -14.15 4.48 59.28
CA GLY A 7 -13.96 4.22 57.85
C GLY A 7 -12.46 4.05 57.54
N ALA A 8 -12.09 2.87 57.10
CA ALA A 8 -10.75 2.64 56.60
C ALA A 8 -10.65 3.26 55.21
N ALA A 9 -9.78 4.24 55.06
CA ALA A 9 -9.39 4.77 53.77
C ALA A 9 -8.56 3.72 53.02
N VAL A 10 -9.07 3.20 51.94
CA VAL A 10 -8.29 2.40 51.01
C VAL A 10 -7.36 3.33 50.25
N ASP A 11 -6.10 3.14 50.51
CA ASP A 11 -5.01 3.78 49.80
C ASP A 11 -5.06 3.39 48.33
N ALA A 12 -5.40 4.35 47.50
CA ALA A 12 -5.41 4.15 46.03
C ALA A 12 -3.96 4.09 45.58
N ALA A 13 -3.51 2.90 45.28
CA ALA A 13 -2.20 2.67 44.71
C ALA A 13 -2.05 3.52 43.43
N ALA A 14 -1.11 4.43 43.50
CA ALA A 14 -0.76 5.30 42.35
C ALA A 14 -0.26 4.44 41.19
N ILE A 15 -0.99 4.46 40.11
CA ILE A 15 -0.55 3.89 38.83
C ILE A 15 0.64 4.71 38.37
N PRO A 16 1.80 4.11 38.08
CA PRO A 16 2.92 4.86 37.57
C PRO A 16 2.56 5.40 36.19
N GLN A 17 2.40 6.71 36.12
CA GLN A 17 2.25 7.37 34.83
C GLN A 17 3.58 7.31 34.11
N THR A 18 3.61 6.57 33.05
CA THR A 18 4.72 6.61 32.10
C THR A 18 4.77 8.01 31.51
N ARG A 19 5.69 8.82 32.00
CA ARG A 19 6.00 10.10 31.40
C ARG A 19 6.66 9.83 30.06
N ILE A 20 5.89 9.97 29.01
CA ILE A 20 6.47 10.15 27.68
C ILE A 20 7.22 11.49 27.74
N ALA A 21 8.53 11.43 27.77
CA ALA A 21 9.36 12.61 27.67
C ALA A 21 9.06 13.27 26.31
N ARG A 22 8.38 14.40 26.36
CA ARG A 22 8.28 15.24 25.19
C ARG A 22 9.68 15.78 24.88
N PRO A 23 10.23 15.55 23.69
CA PRO A 23 11.44 16.24 23.32
C PRO A 23 11.13 17.74 23.29
N SER A 24 11.92 18.50 24.05
CA SER A 24 11.87 19.95 24.02
C SER A 24 12.08 20.48 22.61
N PRO A 25 11.30 21.47 22.17
CA PRO A 25 11.56 22.10 20.90
C PRO A 25 12.77 23.02 21.07
N ARG A 26 13.95 22.49 20.92
CA ARG A 26 15.12 23.32 20.68
C ARG A 26 15.51 23.21 19.23
N GLY A 27 15.19 24.30 18.56
CA GLY A 27 16.00 24.81 17.49
C GLY A 27 15.94 24.06 16.16
N ALA A 28 15.66 24.85 15.20
CA ALA A 28 15.82 24.62 13.79
C ALA A 28 14.70 23.81 13.17
N ALA A 29 13.81 24.54 12.60
CA ALA A 29 13.09 24.16 11.42
C ALA A 29 14.05 23.63 10.36
N GLY A 30 14.47 22.39 10.53
CA GLY A 30 14.89 21.57 9.43
C GLY A 30 13.67 20.73 9.13
N ALA A 31 12.97 21.00 8.04
CA ALA A 31 12.10 20.01 7.50
C ALA A 31 12.87 18.70 7.55
N ALA A 32 12.35 17.69 8.26
CA ALA A 32 12.86 16.36 8.15
C ALA A 32 12.56 15.90 6.72
N ARG A 33 13.33 16.42 5.78
CA ARG A 33 13.57 15.69 4.56
C ARG A 33 14.21 14.43 5.05
N THR A 34 13.54 13.33 4.91
CA THR A 34 14.18 12.05 4.91
C THR A 34 15.19 12.12 3.79
N LEU A 35 16.37 12.64 4.12
CA LEU A 35 17.54 12.41 3.33
C LEU A 35 17.72 10.90 3.43
N LEU A 36 17.23 10.17 2.46
CA LEU A 36 17.82 8.88 2.10
C LEU A 36 19.31 9.19 2.12
N ALA A 37 19.98 8.70 3.14
CA ALA A 37 21.33 9.12 3.49
C ALA A 37 22.19 9.07 2.24
N ARG A 38 22.51 10.23 1.68
CA ARG A 38 23.58 10.40 0.71
C ARG A 38 24.94 10.29 1.42
N GLY A 39 25.03 9.30 2.27
CA GLY A 39 26.29 8.81 2.77
C GLY A 39 26.86 7.91 1.70
N LYS A 40 28.11 8.09 1.37
CA LYS A 40 28.91 7.20 0.55
C LYS A 40 28.88 5.81 1.21
N ALA A 41 27.83 5.05 0.95
CA ALA A 41 27.73 3.65 1.35
C ALA A 41 28.66 2.85 0.44
N PRO A 42 29.37 1.84 0.97
CA PRO A 42 30.14 0.94 0.15
C PRO A 42 29.22 0.34 -0.90
N SER A 43 29.66 0.30 -2.15
CA SER A 43 28.98 -0.18 -3.32
C SER A 43 28.71 -1.69 -3.22
N GLN A 44 27.70 -2.07 -2.43
CA GLN A 44 27.10 -3.39 -2.54
C GLN A 44 25.95 -3.31 -3.54
N PRO A 45 25.81 -4.27 -4.45
CA PRO A 45 24.66 -4.32 -5.32
C PRO A 45 23.39 -4.35 -4.48
N VAL A 46 22.39 -3.54 -4.83
CA VAL A 46 21.07 -3.60 -4.20
C VAL A 46 20.44 -4.92 -4.63
N GLU A 47 20.53 -5.92 -3.77
CA GLU A 47 19.80 -7.16 -3.94
C GLU A 47 18.41 -6.99 -3.30
N PHE A 48 17.38 -7.02 -4.12
CA PHE A 48 16.02 -7.07 -3.61
C PHE A 48 15.73 -8.50 -3.13
N HIS A 49 15.18 -8.60 -1.93
CA HIS A 49 14.73 -9.88 -1.38
C HIS A 49 13.64 -10.52 -2.24
N GLN A 50 12.84 -9.71 -2.89
CA GLN A 50 11.81 -10.05 -3.85
C GLN A 50 11.65 -8.88 -4.83
N ASP A 51 10.82 -9.02 -5.84
CA ASP A 51 10.52 -7.91 -6.73
C ASP A 51 10.06 -6.69 -5.93
N PRO A 52 10.60 -5.51 -6.23
CA PRO A 52 10.33 -4.32 -5.43
C PRO A 52 8.89 -3.86 -5.59
N VAL A 53 8.32 -3.35 -4.51
CA VAL A 53 7.00 -2.73 -4.51
C VAL A 53 7.05 -1.40 -5.27
N VAL A 54 6.14 -1.22 -6.21
CA VAL A 54 6.04 -0.01 -7.03
C VAL A 54 4.76 0.79 -6.77
N GLY A 55 3.79 0.21 -6.08
CA GLY A 55 2.54 0.83 -5.71
C GLY A 55 1.63 -0.10 -4.94
N TRP A 56 0.41 0.33 -4.70
CA TRP A 56 -0.60 -0.44 -3.97
C TRP A 56 -1.97 -0.31 -4.60
N LEU A 57 -2.78 -1.35 -4.41
CA LEU A 57 -4.23 -1.30 -4.55
C LEU A 57 -4.84 -1.32 -3.15
N VAL A 58 -5.68 -0.34 -2.85
CA VAL A 58 -6.36 -0.21 -1.57
C VAL A 58 -7.84 -0.46 -1.77
N ILE A 59 -8.45 -1.34 -0.99
CA ILE A 59 -9.87 -1.65 -1.09
C ILE A 59 -10.68 -0.55 -0.39
N VAL A 60 -11.50 0.15 -1.16
CA VAL A 60 -12.33 1.25 -0.69
C VAL A 60 -13.82 0.93 -0.73
N GLY A 61 -14.19 -0.24 -1.24
CA GLY A 61 -15.58 -0.72 -1.26
C GLY A 61 -15.66 -2.22 -1.49
N GLY A 62 -16.66 -2.83 -0.87
CA GLY A 62 -16.88 -4.28 -0.94
C GLY A 62 -16.15 -5.08 0.13
N ALA A 63 -16.03 -6.38 -0.11
CA ALA A 63 -15.35 -7.29 0.80
C ALA A 63 -13.86 -6.93 0.91
N GLY A 64 -13.35 -6.90 2.13
CA GLY A 64 -11.96 -6.53 2.41
C GLY A 64 -11.72 -5.03 2.57
N LEU A 65 -12.77 -4.24 2.78
CA LEU A 65 -12.66 -2.78 2.97
C LEU A 65 -11.53 -2.40 3.93
N GLY A 66 -10.64 -1.51 3.47
CA GLY A 66 -9.47 -1.07 4.22
C GLY A 66 -8.22 -1.94 4.05
N ALA A 67 -8.34 -3.11 3.43
CA ALA A 67 -7.18 -3.93 3.08
C ALA A 67 -6.46 -3.39 1.83
N PHE A 68 -5.25 -3.86 1.61
CA PHE A 68 -4.46 -3.49 0.45
C PHE A 68 -3.69 -4.68 -0.12
N ARG A 69 -3.24 -4.53 -1.36
CA ARG A 69 -2.29 -5.44 -2.00
C ARG A 69 -1.17 -4.64 -2.67
N PRO A 70 0.08 -5.07 -2.54
CA PRO A 70 1.20 -4.43 -3.23
C PRO A 70 1.18 -4.74 -4.72
N ILE A 71 1.65 -3.79 -5.51
CA ILE A 71 1.97 -3.96 -6.93
C ILE A 71 3.48 -4.05 -7.03
N PHE A 72 3.98 -5.04 -7.76
CA PHE A 72 5.40 -5.27 -7.97
C PHE A 72 5.85 -4.80 -9.36
N GLU A 73 7.14 -4.58 -9.51
CA GLU A 73 7.72 -4.27 -10.80
C GLU A 73 7.39 -5.36 -11.84
N GLY A 74 7.21 -4.95 -13.09
CA GLY A 74 6.85 -5.84 -14.19
C GLY A 74 5.36 -6.11 -14.27
N ASN A 75 4.99 -7.30 -14.72
CA ASN A 75 3.60 -7.67 -14.96
C ASN A 75 3.00 -8.41 -13.75
N ASN A 76 1.87 -7.92 -13.26
CA ASN A 76 1.15 -8.52 -12.15
C ASN A 76 -0.21 -9.03 -12.60
N THR A 77 -0.47 -10.31 -12.38
CA THR A 77 -1.79 -10.91 -12.57
C THR A 77 -2.71 -10.53 -11.42
N VAL A 78 -3.93 -10.16 -11.71
CA VAL A 78 -4.95 -9.77 -10.72
C VAL A 78 -6.17 -10.67 -10.84
N GLY A 79 -6.55 -11.30 -9.77
CA GLY A 79 -7.70 -12.18 -9.70
C GLY A 79 -7.97 -12.64 -8.26
N ARG A 80 -8.98 -13.50 -8.10
CA ARG A 80 -9.40 -13.97 -6.77
C ARG A 80 -8.50 -15.07 -6.21
N ALA A 81 -7.89 -15.89 -7.05
CA ALA A 81 -7.07 -17.00 -6.58
C ALA A 81 -5.82 -16.52 -5.85
N SER A 82 -5.43 -17.22 -4.80
CA SER A 82 -4.20 -16.92 -4.03
C SER A 82 -2.92 -17.11 -4.83
N SER A 83 -2.99 -17.79 -5.97
CA SER A 83 -1.89 -17.98 -6.92
C SER A 83 -1.61 -16.74 -7.78
N GLN A 84 -2.52 -15.78 -7.79
CA GLN A 84 -2.32 -14.53 -8.49
C GLN A 84 -1.23 -13.68 -7.82
N ARG A 85 -0.53 -12.89 -8.60
CA ARG A 85 0.50 -11.99 -8.05
C ARG A 85 -0.12 -10.90 -7.17
N ILE A 86 -1.32 -10.46 -7.55
CA ILE A 86 -2.17 -9.57 -6.74
C ILE A 86 -3.48 -10.30 -6.47
N PRO A 87 -3.58 -11.10 -5.40
CA PRO A 87 -4.80 -11.82 -5.07
C PRO A 87 -5.81 -10.89 -4.41
N ILE A 88 -7.02 -10.82 -4.97
CA ILE A 88 -8.16 -10.13 -4.36
C ILE A 88 -9.07 -11.20 -3.73
N ASP A 89 -8.57 -11.81 -2.69
CA ASP A 89 -9.12 -13.01 -2.05
C ASP A 89 -9.89 -12.71 -0.75
N PHE A 90 -10.61 -11.58 -0.73
CA PHE A 90 -11.33 -11.11 0.46
C PHE A 90 -12.78 -11.59 0.54
N GLY A 91 -13.24 -12.44 -0.38
CA GLY A 91 -14.55 -13.05 -0.35
C GLY A 91 -15.52 -12.60 -1.44
N ASP A 92 -15.12 -11.77 -2.38
CA ASP A 92 -15.92 -11.42 -3.55
C ASP A 92 -15.79 -12.48 -4.64
N GLU A 93 -16.79 -13.38 -4.70
CA GLU A 93 -16.82 -14.46 -5.68
C GLU A 93 -17.13 -13.99 -7.10
N THR A 94 -17.53 -12.75 -7.29
CA THR A 94 -17.80 -12.17 -8.61
C THR A 94 -16.51 -11.76 -9.35
N ILE A 95 -15.39 -11.74 -8.64
CA ILE A 95 -14.07 -11.59 -9.25
C ILE A 95 -13.65 -12.92 -9.87
N SER A 96 -13.14 -12.90 -11.10
CA SER A 96 -12.62 -14.10 -11.75
C SER A 96 -11.51 -14.74 -10.91
N SER A 97 -11.52 -16.05 -10.82
CA SER A 97 -10.51 -16.79 -10.06
C SER A 97 -9.11 -16.49 -10.56
N GLU A 98 -8.94 -16.50 -11.88
CA GLU A 98 -7.64 -16.28 -12.53
C GLU A 98 -7.72 -15.05 -13.44
N GLU A 99 -6.66 -14.30 -13.46
CA GLU A 99 -6.31 -13.26 -14.44
C GLU A 99 -7.52 -12.46 -14.97
N GLN A 100 -8.18 -11.73 -14.12
CA GLN A 100 -9.24 -10.82 -14.55
C GLN A 100 -8.66 -9.58 -15.22
N ALA A 101 -7.49 -9.16 -14.78
CA ALA A 101 -6.72 -8.06 -15.35
C ALA A 101 -5.24 -8.28 -15.05
N TYR A 102 -4.43 -7.43 -15.67
CA TYR A 102 -3.01 -7.31 -15.39
C TYR A 102 -2.71 -5.87 -15.04
N ILE A 103 -1.81 -5.67 -14.08
CA ILE A 103 -1.23 -4.36 -13.82
C ILE A 103 0.26 -4.46 -14.09
N ARG A 104 0.74 -3.63 -15.00
CA ARG A 104 2.13 -3.58 -15.40
C ARG A 104 2.74 -2.24 -15.02
N TYR A 105 3.85 -2.30 -14.33
CA TYR A 105 4.73 -1.15 -14.16
C TYR A 105 5.92 -1.28 -15.10
N ASP A 106 6.13 -0.25 -15.89
CA ASP A 106 7.27 -0.12 -16.77
C ASP A 106 8.25 0.90 -16.16
N SER A 107 9.40 0.43 -15.72
CA SER A 107 10.43 1.26 -15.08
C SER A 107 11.14 2.20 -16.05
N VAL A 108 11.11 1.90 -17.36
CA VAL A 108 11.68 2.78 -18.39
C VAL A 108 10.81 4.00 -18.62
N ASP A 109 9.52 3.78 -18.83
CA ASP A 109 8.54 4.85 -19.04
C ASP A 109 7.98 5.39 -17.72
N ARG A 110 8.24 4.71 -16.60
CA ARG A 110 7.73 5.01 -15.26
C ARG A 110 6.21 5.14 -15.19
N ARG A 111 5.52 4.24 -15.88
CA ARG A 111 4.08 4.23 -16.03
C ARG A 111 3.45 2.93 -15.58
N PHE A 112 2.24 3.06 -15.08
CA PHE A 112 1.39 1.94 -14.74
C PHE A 112 0.32 1.76 -15.81
N LEU A 113 0.20 0.54 -16.31
CA LEU A 113 -0.83 0.15 -17.26
C LEU A 113 -1.73 -0.90 -16.65
N LEU A 114 -3.03 -0.71 -16.74
CA LEU A 114 -4.01 -1.75 -16.49
C LEU A 114 -4.41 -2.36 -17.81
N VAL A 115 -4.26 -3.67 -17.94
CA VAL A 115 -4.64 -4.43 -19.13
C VAL A 115 -5.82 -5.33 -18.74
N PRO A 116 -7.03 -5.07 -19.25
CA PRO A 116 -8.18 -5.91 -18.96
C PRO A 116 -8.05 -7.25 -19.67
N ASN A 117 -8.50 -8.33 -19.05
CA ASN A 117 -8.64 -9.62 -19.72
C ASN A 117 -10.01 -9.67 -20.40
N LEU A 118 -10.06 -9.35 -21.69
CA LEU A 118 -11.30 -9.30 -22.46
C LEU A 118 -11.92 -10.69 -22.74
N ALA A 119 -11.18 -11.76 -22.45
CA ALA A 119 -11.71 -13.12 -22.52
C ALA A 119 -12.62 -13.48 -21.33
N LYS A 120 -12.58 -12.68 -20.26
CA LYS A 120 -13.42 -12.89 -19.07
C LYS A 120 -14.77 -12.18 -19.23
N THR A 121 -15.82 -12.82 -18.68
CA THR A 121 -17.18 -12.27 -18.69
C THR A 121 -17.29 -11.01 -17.83
N ASN A 122 -16.58 -10.99 -16.70
CA ASN A 122 -16.54 -9.86 -15.77
C ASN A 122 -15.39 -8.93 -16.14
N ILE A 123 -15.70 -7.88 -16.88
CA ILE A 123 -14.70 -6.90 -17.30
C ILE A 123 -14.45 -5.91 -16.16
N VAL A 124 -13.19 -5.64 -15.90
CA VAL A 124 -12.77 -4.58 -14.98
C VAL A 124 -13.19 -3.20 -15.51
N ALA A 125 -13.56 -2.30 -14.61
CA ALA A 125 -13.81 -0.90 -14.95
C ALA A 125 -12.77 0.00 -14.27
N VAL A 126 -12.38 1.07 -14.95
CA VAL A 126 -11.54 2.14 -14.42
C VAL A 126 -12.31 3.44 -14.51
N ASN A 127 -12.56 4.08 -13.36
CA ASN A 127 -13.38 5.29 -13.26
C ASN A 127 -14.74 5.12 -13.97
N ASP A 128 -15.42 3.99 -13.70
CA ASP A 128 -16.71 3.60 -14.27
C ASP A 128 -16.73 3.36 -15.79
N ARG A 129 -15.58 3.26 -16.41
CA ARG A 129 -15.43 2.93 -17.83
C ARG A 129 -14.79 1.57 -18.00
N LYS A 130 -15.37 0.73 -18.83
CA LYS A 130 -14.81 -0.57 -19.16
C LYS A 130 -13.79 -0.42 -20.29
N PRO A 131 -12.49 -0.58 -20.00
CA PRO A 131 -11.47 -0.45 -21.03
C PRO A 131 -11.52 -1.63 -22.00
N THR A 132 -11.29 -1.35 -23.28
CA THR A 132 -11.19 -2.36 -24.34
C THR A 132 -9.74 -2.62 -24.76
N ALA A 133 -8.81 -1.91 -24.15
CA ALA A 133 -7.37 -2.02 -24.37
C ALA A 133 -6.64 -1.60 -23.07
N ALA A 134 -5.32 -1.65 -23.09
CA ALA A 134 -4.51 -1.17 -21.99
C ALA A 134 -4.78 0.31 -21.69
N VAL A 135 -4.90 0.64 -20.41
CA VAL A 135 -5.17 2.00 -19.90
C VAL A 135 -4.06 2.39 -18.95
N GLU A 136 -3.52 3.59 -19.11
CA GLU A 136 -2.60 4.17 -18.13
C GLU A 136 -3.35 4.54 -16.84
N LEU A 137 -2.82 4.10 -15.69
CA LEU A 137 -3.38 4.42 -14.39
C LEU A 137 -2.77 5.71 -13.86
N ALA A 138 -3.64 6.62 -13.44
CA ALA A 138 -3.28 7.81 -12.70
C ALA A 138 -3.47 7.60 -11.18
N PRO A 139 -2.75 8.35 -10.32
CA PRO A 139 -2.96 8.31 -8.89
C PRO A 139 -4.42 8.48 -8.51
N MET A 140 -4.90 7.65 -7.60
CA MET A 140 -6.27 7.63 -7.09
C MET A 140 -7.35 7.19 -8.10
N ASP A 141 -6.96 6.58 -9.21
CA ASP A 141 -7.93 5.95 -10.11
C ASP A 141 -8.71 4.85 -9.39
N LEU A 142 -10.02 4.83 -9.60
CA LEU A 142 -10.93 3.84 -9.06
C LEU A 142 -11.06 2.66 -10.01
N ILE A 143 -10.67 1.49 -9.53
CA ILE A 143 -10.77 0.24 -10.28
C ILE A 143 -11.90 -0.58 -9.68
N THR A 144 -12.87 -0.99 -10.49
CA THR A 144 -13.96 -1.85 -10.05
C THR A 144 -13.81 -3.24 -10.65
N MET A 145 -13.74 -4.24 -9.78
CA MET A 145 -13.66 -5.66 -10.15
C MET A 145 -14.77 -6.40 -9.42
N GLY A 146 -15.73 -6.93 -10.14
CA GLY A 146 -16.92 -7.52 -9.51
C GLY A 146 -17.66 -6.51 -8.64
N ARG A 147 -17.80 -6.81 -7.36
CA ARG A 147 -18.39 -5.92 -6.34
C ARG A 147 -17.35 -5.16 -5.52
N THR A 148 -16.08 -5.36 -5.83
CA THR A 148 -14.96 -4.77 -5.10
C THR A 148 -14.47 -3.52 -5.80
N GLN A 149 -14.26 -2.46 -5.04
CA GLN A 149 -13.71 -1.21 -5.50
C GLN A 149 -12.32 -1.01 -4.90
N LEU A 150 -11.35 -0.73 -5.77
CA LEU A 150 -9.96 -0.53 -5.40
C LEU A 150 -9.49 0.84 -5.89
N VAL A 151 -8.65 1.47 -5.09
CA VAL A 151 -7.97 2.72 -5.49
C VAL A 151 -6.51 2.41 -5.76
N PHE A 152 -6.00 2.94 -6.86
CA PHE A 152 -4.60 2.83 -7.23
C PHE A 152 -3.77 3.92 -6.52
N VAL A 153 -2.71 3.49 -5.82
CA VAL A 153 -1.78 4.37 -5.13
C VAL A 153 -0.37 4.07 -5.63
N PRO A 154 0.23 4.93 -6.46
CA PRO A 154 1.60 4.74 -6.91
C PRO A 154 2.61 5.05 -5.81
N PHE A 155 3.69 4.28 -5.78
CA PHE A 155 4.91 4.59 -5.04
C PHE A 155 6.01 5.06 -6.00
N CYS A 156 6.22 4.30 -7.07
CA CYS A 156 7.11 4.68 -8.16
C CYS A 156 6.39 5.55 -9.20
N GLY A 157 7.14 6.32 -9.94
CA GLY A 157 6.65 7.20 -10.98
C GLY A 157 7.69 8.23 -11.37
N ALA A 158 7.24 9.42 -11.79
CA ALA A 158 8.12 10.50 -12.22
C ALA A 158 9.09 10.95 -11.13
N ASP A 159 8.64 10.94 -9.87
CA ASP A 159 9.41 11.47 -8.73
C ASP A 159 10.38 10.46 -8.13
N PHE A 160 10.12 9.17 -8.29
CA PHE A 160 10.94 8.10 -7.76
C PHE A 160 10.81 6.80 -8.56
N ASP A 161 11.93 6.14 -8.77
CA ASP A 161 12.01 4.77 -9.25
C ASP A 161 13.20 4.05 -8.60
N TRP A 162 13.06 2.75 -8.38
CA TRP A 162 14.11 1.92 -7.77
C TRP A 162 15.42 1.92 -8.56
N SER A 163 15.36 2.13 -9.88
CA SER A 163 16.54 2.23 -10.73
C SER A 163 17.44 3.40 -10.37
N GLU A 164 16.91 4.42 -9.71
CA GLU A 164 17.73 5.56 -9.22
C GLU A 164 18.73 5.11 -8.15
N LEU A 165 18.33 4.18 -7.28
CA LEU A 165 19.22 3.64 -6.26
C LEU A 165 20.32 2.76 -6.87
N THR A 166 19.99 2.05 -7.93
CA THR A 166 20.96 1.22 -8.66
C THR A 166 21.96 2.08 -9.44
N ALA A 167 21.50 3.15 -10.07
CA ALA A 167 22.36 4.08 -10.84
C ALA A 167 23.33 4.85 -9.94
N MET A 168 23.00 5.05 -8.66
CA MET A 168 23.89 5.74 -7.71
C MET A 168 25.06 4.88 -7.22
N GLN A 169 25.09 3.59 -7.59
CA GLN A 169 26.13 2.62 -7.20
C GLN A 169 27.16 2.34 -8.30
N GLY A 170 26.95 2.95 -9.47
CA GLY A 170 27.86 2.85 -10.61
C GLY A 170 28.97 3.91 -10.62
#